data_81db8b94038c95523721d5b9985dc16d
#
_entry.id   81db8b94038c95523721d5b9985dc16d
#
_cell.length_a   1.000
_cell.length_b   1.000
_cell.length_c   1.000
_cell.angle_alpha   90.00
_cell.angle_beta   90.00
_cell.angle_gamma   90.00
#
_symmetry.space_group_name_H-M   'P 1'
#
loop_
_entity.id
_entity.type
_entity.pdbx_description
1 polymer ?
#
loop_
_entity_poly.entity_id
_entity_poly.type
_entity_poly.pdbx_seq_one_letter_code
_entity_poly.pdbx_strand_id
1 'polypeptide(L)'
;RRSKMEKGIDAYIKEQFHLPPVDIRTYSPLTLAYIGDGIYDLIIRSIIVGKGNTKASRLHQETSKLVRAQAQSEMIDLLLPYLSEEETDIYRRGRNAKSPTMAKNATMTDYRKATGFEALMGYLYLKDEFERMVELIKIALGEEEEGKEQTF
;
A
#
# COMPACT_ATOMS: atom_id res chain seq x y z
N ARG A 1 -20.83 7.83 12.55
CA ARG A 1 -21.30 8.77 11.54
C ARG A 1 -20.13 9.58 10.96
N ARG A 2 -20.11 9.71 9.66
CA ARG A 2 -19.04 10.43 8.98
C ARG A 2 -19.54 11.80 8.52
N SER A 3 -18.74 12.83 8.71
CA SER A 3 -19.02 14.14 8.20
C SER A 3 -18.54 14.22 6.74
N LYS A 4 -18.88 15.33 6.07
CA LYS A 4 -18.38 15.57 4.73
C LYS A 4 -16.86 15.66 4.69
N MET A 5 -16.24 16.10 5.79
CA MET A 5 -14.79 16.25 5.86
C MET A 5 -14.07 14.93 5.99
N GLU A 6 -14.80 13.85 6.27
CA GLU A 6 -14.22 12.53 6.39
C GLU A 6 -14.19 11.77 5.05
N LYS A 7 -14.60 12.40 3.97
CA LYS A 7 -14.50 11.80 2.65
C LYS A 7 -13.03 11.55 2.31
N GLY A 8 -12.74 10.39 1.78
CA GLY A 8 -11.37 10.03 1.43
C GLY A 8 -10.83 10.88 0.30
N ILE A 9 -9.50 10.86 0.16
CA ILE A 9 -8.82 11.67 -0.86
C ILE A 9 -9.31 11.30 -2.26
N ASP A 10 -9.40 10.00 -2.56
CA ASP A 10 -9.81 9.57 -3.88
C ASP A 10 -11.22 10.05 -4.22
N ALA A 11 -12.15 9.91 -3.29
CA ALA A 11 -13.52 10.35 -3.51
C ALA A 11 -13.61 11.86 -3.74
N TYR A 12 -12.82 12.61 -3.00
CA TYR A 12 -12.80 14.06 -3.15
C TYR A 12 -12.24 14.47 -4.51
N ILE A 13 -11.16 13.82 -4.96
CA ILE A 13 -10.59 14.11 -6.27
C ILE A 13 -11.62 13.82 -7.37
N LYS A 14 -12.28 12.68 -7.27
CA LYS A 14 -13.28 12.31 -8.27
C LYS A 14 -14.40 13.33 -8.35
N GLU A 15 -14.85 13.83 -7.22
CA GLU A 15 -15.89 14.84 -7.17
C GLU A 15 -15.44 16.14 -7.84
N GLN A 16 -14.23 16.59 -7.48
CA GLN A 16 -13.73 17.87 -8.00
C GLN A 16 -13.43 17.83 -9.50
N PHE A 17 -13.02 16.71 -10.01
CA PHE A 17 -12.68 16.56 -11.42
C PHE A 17 -13.81 15.93 -12.24
N HIS A 18 -14.97 15.74 -11.63
CA HIS A 18 -16.16 15.21 -12.31
C HIS A 18 -15.91 13.88 -13.01
N LEU A 19 -15.15 12.99 -12.35
CA LEU A 19 -14.85 11.69 -12.91
C LEU A 19 -16.04 10.76 -12.71
N PRO A 20 -16.37 9.94 -13.72
CA PRO A 20 -17.51 9.03 -13.58
C PRO A 20 -17.20 7.92 -12.57
N PRO A 21 -18.24 7.41 -11.92
CA PRO A 21 -18.04 6.26 -11.03
C PRO A 21 -17.61 5.05 -11.84
N VAL A 22 -16.68 4.27 -11.30
CA VAL A 22 -16.18 3.06 -11.93
C VAL A 22 -16.28 1.93 -10.91
N ASP A 23 -16.77 0.78 -11.37
CA ASP A 23 -16.80 -0.41 -10.53
C ASP A 23 -15.37 -0.91 -10.36
N ILE A 24 -14.90 -0.94 -9.12
CA ILE A 24 -13.52 -1.32 -8.81
C ILE A 24 -13.19 -2.72 -9.32
N ARG A 25 -14.20 -3.59 -9.43
CA ARG A 25 -13.98 -4.95 -9.93
C ARG A 25 -13.59 -4.99 -11.40
N THR A 26 -13.78 -3.89 -12.13
CA THR A 26 -13.41 -3.81 -13.54
C THR A 26 -11.96 -3.39 -13.75
N TYR A 27 -11.27 -2.96 -12.71
CA TYR A 27 -9.86 -2.56 -12.85
C TYR A 27 -8.97 -3.80 -12.93
N SER A 28 -7.97 -3.71 -13.81
CA SER A 28 -6.97 -4.78 -13.88
C SER A 28 -6.07 -4.75 -12.65
N PRO A 29 -5.44 -5.87 -12.32
CA PRO A 29 -4.49 -5.89 -11.20
C PRO A 29 -3.36 -4.88 -11.35
N LEU A 30 -2.90 -4.63 -12.58
CA LEU A 30 -1.82 -3.67 -12.80
C LEU A 30 -2.29 -2.22 -12.60
N THR A 31 -3.54 -1.92 -12.90
CA THR A 31 -4.11 -0.61 -12.58
C THR A 31 -4.17 -0.40 -11.07
N LEU A 32 -4.59 -1.45 -10.35
CA LEU A 32 -4.61 -1.38 -8.89
C LEU A 32 -3.20 -1.20 -8.33
N ALA A 33 -2.23 -1.91 -8.88
CA ALA A 33 -0.85 -1.78 -8.44
C ALA A 33 -0.29 -0.39 -8.72
N TYR A 34 -0.68 0.21 -9.85
CA TYR A 34 -0.24 1.55 -10.21
C TYR A 34 -0.63 2.58 -9.14
N ILE A 35 -1.90 2.59 -8.74
CA ILE A 35 -2.33 3.54 -7.72
C ILE A 35 -1.81 3.12 -6.34
N GLY A 36 -1.70 1.82 -6.11
CA GLY A 36 -1.19 1.29 -4.85
C GLY A 36 0.27 1.68 -4.59
N ASP A 37 1.09 1.71 -5.63
CA ASP A 37 2.47 2.15 -5.52
C ASP A 37 2.52 3.59 -4.99
N GLY A 38 1.68 4.47 -5.55
CA GLY A 38 1.64 5.86 -5.13
C GLY A 38 1.18 6.05 -3.70
N ILE A 39 0.09 5.38 -3.31
CA ILE A 39 -0.44 5.57 -1.96
C ILE A 39 0.48 4.93 -0.91
N TYR A 40 1.06 3.78 -1.20
CA TYR A 40 1.99 3.16 -0.26
C TYR A 40 3.20 4.07 -0.06
N ASP A 41 3.76 4.60 -1.15
CA ASP A 41 4.90 5.49 -1.08
C ASP A 41 4.57 6.73 -0.22
N LEU A 42 3.39 7.29 -0.40
CA LEU A 42 2.97 8.45 0.39
C LEU A 42 2.87 8.11 1.88
N ILE A 43 2.30 6.96 2.20
CA ILE A 43 2.17 6.55 3.60
C ILE A 43 3.55 6.38 4.24
N ILE A 44 4.48 5.72 3.54
CA ILE A 44 5.83 5.53 4.06
C ILE A 44 6.51 6.89 4.25
N ARG A 45 6.39 7.79 3.29
CA ARG A 45 6.98 9.13 3.42
C ARG A 45 6.37 9.90 4.58
N SER A 46 5.07 9.75 4.80
CA SER A 46 4.41 10.39 5.94
C SER A 46 4.97 9.90 7.26
N ILE A 47 5.22 8.59 7.37
CA ILE A 47 5.79 8.00 8.58
C ILE A 47 7.21 8.56 8.80
N ILE A 48 8.00 8.60 7.75
CA ILE A 48 9.39 9.04 7.86
C ILE A 48 9.48 10.53 8.22
N VAL A 49 8.69 11.35 7.55
CA VAL A 49 8.64 12.80 7.83
C VAL A 49 8.12 13.04 9.24
N GLY A 50 7.17 12.21 9.69
CA GLY A 50 6.62 12.33 11.03
C GLY A 50 7.62 12.09 12.14
N LYS A 51 8.75 11.47 11.83
CA LYS A 51 9.80 11.23 12.81
C LYS A 51 10.74 12.42 12.97
N GLY A 52 10.60 13.44 12.14
CA GLY A 52 11.34 14.68 12.29
C GLY A 52 12.09 15.08 11.03
N ASN A 53 12.50 16.31 11.01
CA ASN A 53 13.21 16.89 9.89
C ASN A 53 14.65 16.36 9.81
N THR A 54 15.09 16.02 8.61
CA THR A 54 16.45 15.58 8.37
C THR A 54 16.83 15.88 6.92
N LYS A 55 18.05 15.52 6.52
CA LYS A 55 18.54 15.77 5.17
C LYS A 55 17.74 15.01 4.13
N ALA A 56 17.60 15.61 2.95
CA ALA A 56 16.89 14.94 1.85
C ALA A 56 17.48 13.57 1.51
N SER A 57 18.82 13.46 1.53
CA SER A 57 19.47 12.18 1.22
C SER A 57 19.06 11.10 2.22
N ARG A 58 18.94 11.45 3.49
CA ARG A 58 18.52 10.48 4.49
C ARG A 58 17.05 10.11 4.33
N LEU A 59 16.20 11.08 4.00
CA LEU A 59 14.79 10.79 3.72
C LEU A 59 14.66 9.78 2.61
N HIS A 60 15.42 9.96 1.52
CA HIS A 60 15.39 9.03 0.40
C HIS A 60 15.91 7.65 0.76
N GLN A 61 16.96 7.58 1.56
CA GLN A 61 17.50 6.28 1.99
C GLN A 61 16.50 5.52 2.85
N GLU A 62 15.86 6.19 3.80
CA GLU A 62 14.89 5.54 4.67
C GLU A 62 13.67 5.07 3.88
N THR A 63 13.21 5.90 2.94
CA THR A 63 12.08 5.53 2.09
C THR A 63 12.41 4.30 1.24
N SER A 64 13.58 4.31 0.60
CA SER A 64 13.99 3.23 -0.29
C SER A 64 13.99 1.87 0.39
N LYS A 65 14.39 1.83 1.66
CA LYS A 65 14.42 0.56 2.42
C LYS A 65 13.05 -0.09 2.54
N LEU A 66 11.99 0.69 2.46
CA LEU A 66 10.64 0.20 2.69
C LEU A 66 9.80 0.12 1.41
N VAL A 67 10.22 0.76 0.32
CA VAL A 67 9.42 0.76 -0.91
C VAL A 67 9.99 -0.12 -2.01
N ARG A 68 11.20 -0.62 -1.86
CA ARG A 68 11.78 -1.48 -2.89
C ARG A 68 11.09 -2.85 -2.92
N ALA A 69 11.20 -3.52 -4.05
CA ALA A 69 10.48 -4.76 -4.29
C ALA A 69 10.79 -5.84 -3.24
N GLN A 70 12.04 -5.98 -2.85
CA GLN A 70 12.41 -6.98 -1.85
C GLN A 70 11.71 -6.69 -0.51
N ALA A 71 11.67 -5.42 -0.09
CA ALA A 71 11.00 -5.07 1.16
C ALA A 71 9.52 -5.38 1.10
N GLN A 72 8.86 -5.01 0.01
CA GLN A 72 7.44 -5.29 -0.15
C GLN A 72 7.16 -6.79 -0.21
N SER A 73 8.05 -7.55 -0.84
CA SER A 73 7.94 -9.00 -0.89
C SER A 73 7.98 -9.62 0.51
N GLU A 74 8.89 -9.14 1.34
CA GLU A 74 9.00 -9.62 2.73
C GLU A 74 7.77 -9.21 3.54
N MET A 75 7.28 -8.00 3.33
CA MET A 75 6.11 -7.51 4.04
C MET A 75 4.87 -8.33 3.73
N ILE A 76 4.65 -8.66 2.46
CA ILE A 76 3.45 -9.42 2.10
C ILE A 76 3.50 -10.83 2.70
N ASP A 77 4.69 -11.42 2.82
CA ASP A 77 4.81 -12.72 3.47
C ASP A 77 4.34 -12.67 4.93
N LEU A 78 4.65 -11.58 5.62
CA LEU A 78 4.18 -11.39 6.99
C LEU A 78 2.68 -11.18 7.05
N LEU A 79 2.10 -10.59 6.03
CA LEU A 79 0.70 -10.21 6.02
C LEU A 79 -0.25 -11.34 5.64
N LEU A 80 0.22 -12.33 4.88
CA LEU A 80 -0.67 -13.36 4.35
C LEU A 80 -1.59 -14.00 5.40
N PRO A 81 -1.13 -14.33 6.61
CA PRO A 81 -2.03 -14.93 7.61
C PRO A 81 -3.13 -13.99 8.09
N TYR A 82 -2.97 -12.69 7.89
CA TYR A 82 -3.92 -11.69 8.38
C TYR A 82 -4.90 -11.24 7.31
N LEU A 83 -4.71 -11.65 6.06
CA LEU A 83 -5.55 -11.19 4.96
C LEU A 83 -6.87 -11.94 4.94
N SER A 84 -7.93 -11.21 4.59
CA SER A 84 -9.21 -11.84 4.31
C SER A 84 -9.12 -12.62 2.99
N GLU A 85 -10.16 -13.41 2.72
CA GLU A 85 -10.22 -14.14 1.46
C GLU A 85 -10.22 -13.21 0.26
N GLU A 86 -10.98 -12.11 0.35
CA GLU A 86 -11.02 -11.11 -0.71
C GLU A 86 -9.65 -10.44 -0.92
N GLU A 87 -9.01 -10.07 0.17
CA GLU A 87 -7.69 -9.43 0.11
C GLU A 87 -6.64 -10.37 -0.49
N THR A 88 -6.70 -11.63 -0.09
CA THR A 88 -5.79 -12.64 -0.64
C THR A 88 -5.99 -12.81 -2.14
N ASP A 89 -7.24 -12.78 -2.59
CA ASP A 89 -7.54 -12.92 -4.01
C ASP A 89 -6.97 -11.74 -4.81
N ILE A 90 -7.13 -10.53 -4.32
CA ILE A 90 -6.58 -9.34 -4.98
C ILE A 90 -5.05 -9.44 -5.05
N TYR A 91 -4.42 -9.81 -3.95
CA TYR A 91 -2.97 -9.99 -3.93
C TYR A 91 -2.54 -11.02 -4.98
N ARG A 92 -3.21 -12.18 -5.00
CA ARG A 92 -2.84 -13.26 -5.91
C ARG A 92 -2.97 -12.84 -7.35
N ARG A 93 -4.02 -12.11 -7.69
CA ARG A 93 -4.22 -11.63 -9.05
C ARG A 93 -3.11 -10.66 -9.46
N GLY A 94 -2.68 -9.79 -8.55
CA GLY A 94 -1.57 -8.87 -8.82
C GLY A 94 -0.26 -9.61 -8.98
N ARG A 95 0.00 -10.58 -8.10
CA ARG A 95 1.21 -11.40 -8.19
C ARG A 95 1.29 -12.15 -9.51
N ASN A 96 0.16 -12.61 -10.02
CA ASN A 96 0.11 -13.42 -11.24
C ASN A 96 -0.02 -12.59 -12.50
N ALA A 97 -0.19 -11.28 -12.41
CA ALA A 97 -0.34 -10.43 -13.57
C ALA A 97 0.98 -10.37 -14.34
N LYS A 98 0.89 -10.32 -15.67
CA LYS A 98 2.07 -10.18 -16.50
C LYS A 98 2.37 -8.71 -16.70
N SER A 99 3.59 -8.32 -16.36
CA SER A 99 4.05 -6.96 -16.55
C SER A 99 5.13 -6.94 -17.62
N PRO A 100 5.13 -5.94 -18.51
CA PRO A 100 6.17 -5.85 -19.55
C PRO A 100 7.54 -5.46 -19.02
N THR A 101 7.60 -4.91 -17.80
CA THR A 101 8.84 -4.44 -17.22
C THR A 101 9.04 -5.03 -15.83
N MET A 102 10.29 -5.08 -15.41
CA MET A 102 10.65 -5.56 -14.08
C MET A 102 11.63 -4.54 -13.48
N ALA A 103 11.53 -4.34 -12.18
CA ALA A 103 12.42 -3.44 -11.47
C ALA A 103 13.86 -3.94 -11.58
N LYS A 104 14.79 -3.01 -11.79
CA LYS A 104 16.20 -3.33 -11.84
C LYS A 104 16.65 -3.87 -10.49
N ASN A 105 17.49 -4.90 -10.51
CA ASN A 105 18.06 -5.52 -9.33
C ASN A 105 17.05 -6.28 -8.45
N ALA A 106 15.83 -6.48 -8.92
CA ALA A 106 14.85 -7.30 -8.21
C ALA A 106 14.80 -8.69 -8.82
N THR A 107 14.56 -9.72 -7.98
CA THR A 107 14.28 -11.03 -8.51
C THR A 107 12.87 -11.03 -9.09
N MET A 108 12.60 -11.98 -10.00
CA MET A 108 11.26 -12.10 -10.57
C MET A 108 10.22 -12.37 -9.47
N THR A 109 10.57 -13.22 -8.50
CA THR A 109 9.67 -13.53 -7.39
C THR A 109 9.36 -12.29 -6.57
N ASP A 110 10.38 -11.53 -6.19
CA ASP A 110 10.18 -10.32 -5.40
C ASP A 110 9.36 -9.29 -6.16
N TYR A 111 9.64 -9.15 -7.46
CA TYR A 111 8.90 -8.20 -8.29
C TYR A 111 7.41 -8.56 -8.33
N ARG A 112 7.09 -9.83 -8.56
CA ARG A 112 5.69 -10.26 -8.63
C ARG A 112 4.97 -10.08 -7.30
N LYS A 113 5.63 -10.43 -6.21
CA LYS A 113 5.04 -10.28 -4.88
C LYS A 113 4.83 -8.81 -4.53
N ALA A 114 5.77 -7.96 -4.92
CA ALA A 114 5.62 -6.52 -4.73
C ALA A 114 4.43 -5.98 -5.54
N THR A 115 4.29 -6.44 -6.78
CA THR A 115 3.14 -6.03 -7.59
C THR A 115 1.83 -6.45 -6.95
N GLY A 116 1.77 -7.66 -6.40
CA GLY A 116 0.59 -8.13 -5.68
C GLY A 116 0.30 -7.29 -4.45
N PHE A 117 1.34 -6.95 -3.70
CA PHE A 117 1.20 -6.10 -2.52
C PHE A 117 0.65 -4.72 -2.92
N GLU A 118 1.20 -4.14 -3.97
CA GLU A 118 0.74 -2.84 -4.45
C GLU A 118 -0.70 -2.89 -4.95
N ALA A 119 -1.07 -4.00 -5.62
CA ALA A 119 -2.46 -4.15 -6.04
C ALA A 119 -3.40 -4.19 -4.84
N LEU A 120 -3.02 -4.87 -3.77
CA LEU A 120 -3.80 -4.88 -2.55
C LEU A 120 -3.92 -3.48 -1.95
N MET A 121 -2.83 -2.74 -1.89
CA MET A 121 -2.86 -1.38 -1.37
C MET A 121 -3.77 -0.48 -2.21
N GLY A 122 -3.69 -0.59 -3.51
CA GLY A 122 -4.54 0.19 -4.41
C GLY A 122 -6.01 -0.15 -4.26
N TYR A 123 -6.31 -1.43 -4.10
CA TYR A 123 -7.67 -1.89 -3.90
C TYR A 123 -8.26 -1.29 -2.62
N LEU A 124 -7.52 -1.36 -1.53
CA LEU A 124 -8.00 -0.82 -0.25
C LEU A 124 -8.17 0.70 -0.32
N TYR A 125 -7.26 1.37 -1.00
CA TYR A 125 -7.37 2.82 -1.18
C TYR A 125 -8.63 3.19 -1.96
N LEU A 126 -8.87 2.54 -3.07
CA LEU A 126 -10.02 2.85 -3.92
C LEU A 126 -11.34 2.47 -3.28
N LYS A 127 -11.34 1.49 -2.38
CA LYS A 127 -12.53 1.13 -1.61
C LYS A 127 -12.73 2.00 -0.38
N ASP A 128 -11.88 2.99 -0.17
CA ASP A 128 -11.93 3.86 1.00
C ASP A 128 -11.76 3.08 2.31
N GLU A 129 -10.93 2.04 2.27
CA GLU A 129 -10.60 1.26 3.46
C GLU A 129 -9.21 1.63 3.96
N PHE A 130 -9.03 2.91 4.20
CA PHE A 130 -7.74 3.45 4.58
C PHE A 130 -7.27 2.92 5.93
N GLU A 131 -8.18 2.76 6.88
CA GLU A 131 -7.81 2.23 8.20
C GLU A 131 -7.27 0.82 8.09
N ARG A 132 -7.91 -0.01 7.26
CA ARG A 132 -7.42 -1.38 7.04
C ARG A 132 -6.04 -1.37 6.40
N MET A 133 -5.82 -0.48 5.44
CA MET A 133 -4.52 -0.36 4.79
C MET A 133 -3.43 -0.03 5.81
N VAL A 134 -3.69 0.96 6.68
CA VAL A 134 -2.73 1.36 7.70
C VAL A 134 -2.50 0.24 8.71
N GLU A 135 -3.56 -0.47 9.09
CA GLU A 135 -3.44 -1.62 9.98
C GLU A 135 -2.48 -2.67 9.42
N LEU A 136 -2.65 -3.01 8.15
CA LEU A 136 -1.78 -3.99 7.52
C LEU A 136 -0.33 -3.50 7.46
N ILE A 137 -0.13 -2.23 7.15
CA ILE A 137 1.22 -1.67 7.10
C ILE A 137 1.87 -1.71 8.49
N LYS A 138 1.11 -1.42 9.55
CA LYS A 138 1.63 -1.52 10.91
C LYS A 138 2.10 -2.95 11.22
N ILE A 139 1.30 -3.93 10.86
CA ILE A 139 1.68 -5.33 11.08
C ILE A 139 2.97 -5.65 10.32
N ALA A 140 3.02 -5.24 9.05
CA ALA A 140 4.18 -5.54 8.20
C ALA A 140 5.46 -4.87 8.69
N LEU A 141 5.34 -3.69 9.30
CA LEU A 141 6.50 -2.96 9.83
C LEU A 141 6.86 -3.43 11.24
N GLY A 142 6.08 -4.34 11.82
CA GLY A 142 6.37 -4.83 13.16
C GLY A 142 6.02 -3.87 14.27
N GLU A 143 5.18 -2.88 14.01
CA GLU A 143 4.77 -1.93 15.05
C GLU A 143 3.83 -2.60 16.04
N GLU A 144 4.05 -2.36 17.32
CA GLU A 144 3.19 -2.90 18.36
C GLU A 144 1.95 -2.05 18.53
N GLU A 145 0.91 -2.67 19.05
CA GLU A 145 -0.29 -1.92 19.39
C GLU A 145 0.00 -0.99 20.57
N GLU A 146 -0.70 0.13 20.58
CA GLU A 146 -0.49 1.20 21.53
C GLU A 146 -0.48 0.73 22.98
N GLY A 147 -1.34 -0.20 23.34
CA GLY A 147 -1.42 -0.69 24.70
C GLY A 147 -0.25 -1.55 25.15
N LYS A 148 0.57 -2.01 24.24
CA LYS A 148 1.69 -2.90 24.57
C LYS A 148 2.97 -2.15 24.88
N GLU A 149 3.07 -0.92 24.44
CA GLU A 149 4.25 -0.10 24.69
C GLU A 149 4.41 0.25 26.16
N GLN A 150 3.33 0.14 26.89
CA GLN A 150 3.28 0.56 28.27
C GLN A 150 3.78 -0.51 29.25
N THR A 151 4.21 -1.63 28.76
CA THR A 151 4.50 -2.78 29.63
C THR A 151 5.95 -2.87 30.09
N PHE A 152 6.71 -1.84 29.88
CA PHE A 152 8.04 -1.87 30.46
C PHE A 152 8.26 -0.93 31.59
#